data_19ecade920947f23805fc67b89bd1909
#
_entry.id   19ecade920947f23805fc67b89bd1909
#
_cell.length_a   1.000
_cell.length_b   1.000
_cell.length_c   1.000
_cell.angle_alpha   90.00
_cell.angle_beta   90.00
_cell.angle_gamma   90.00
#
_symmetry.space_group_name_H-M   'P 1'
#
loop_
_entity.id
_entity.type
_entity.pdbx_description
1 polymer ?
#
loop_
_entity_poly.entity_id
_entity_poly.type
_entity_poly.pdbx_seq_one_letter_code
_entity_poly.pdbx_strand_id
1 'polypeptide(L)'
;MSDSNASSVARRGFLFRLSQAAAGLAGLAVVPKELAAEPLGAPADVDAWIDRMKGQHRVMLHVHQNFITSLLDSRNLLNNSRDLYGVPEAQYNVAVMTHGPAIQGLLGDDVWRQLALGEYYKVTDKSTNAPAVRNAFLTPIEGEPADATVPELMRRGVTFVVCNVAMRTLSKRLAARGGGEADAIYGQLAAGLVPGTFLVPDLFVSMQRAQKRGVAYLFTDRAH
;
A
#
# COMPACT_ATOMS: atom_id res chain seq x y z
N MET A 1 -52.48 -31.30 -1.68
CA MET A 1 -51.67 -32.21 -0.83
C MET A 1 -50.64 -32.88 -1.71
N SER A 2 -49.41 -32.93 -1.33
CA SER A 2 -48.24 -33.53 -1.98
C SER A 2 -47.39 -32.50 -2.75
N ASP A 3 -46.33 -32.00 -2.09
CA ASP A 3 -45.04 -31.74 -2.70
C ASP A 3 -44.02 -31.20 -1.65
N SER A 4 -43.82 -31.98 -0.57
CA SER A 4 -42.79 -31.66 0.44
C SER A 4 -41.68 -32.72 0.61
N ASN A 5 -41.61 -33.72 -0.28
CA ASN A 5 -40.71 -34.88 -0.09
C ASN A 5 -39.51 -34.95 -1.06
N ALA A 6 -39.41 -34.05 -2.06
CA ALA A 6 -38.33 -34.11 -3.05
C ALA A 6 -37.04 -33.36 -2.62
N SER A 7 -37.13 -32.41 -1.68
CA SER A 7 -35.97 -31.59 -1.29
C SER A 7 -35.08 -32.20 -0.19
N SER A 8 -35.58 -33.19 0.55
CA SER A 8 -34.81 -33.83 1.64
C SER A 8 -33.83 -34.93 1.16
N VAL A 9 -34.14 -35.55 0.01
CA VAL A 9 -33.31 -36.65 -0.55
C VAL A 9 -32.06 -36.06 -1.26
N ALA A 10 -32.18 -34.90 -1.89
CA ALA A 10 -31.06 -34.26 -2.57
C ALA A 10 -29.95 -33.74 -1.61
N ARG A 11 -30.33 -33.31 -0.41
CA ARG A 11 -29.35 -32.82 0.59
C ARG A 11 -28.56 -33.98 1.25
N ARG A 12 -29.13 -35.12 1.44
CA ARG A 12 -28.43 -36.30 2.00
C ARG A 12 -27.46 -36.93 1.02
N GLY A 13 -27.75 -36.91 -0.28
CA GLY A 13 -26.85 -37.42 -1.32
C GLY A 13 -25.60 -36.57 -1.53
N PHE A 14 -25.69 -35.26 -1.30
CA PHE A 14 -24.55 -34.34 -1.43
C PHE A 14 -23.53 -34.48 -0.28
N LEU A 15 -24.00 -34.62 0.95
CA LEU A 15 -23.14 -34.81 2.12
C LEU A 15 -22.45 -36.20 2.14
N PHE A 16 -23.08 -37.25 1.59
CA PHE A 16 -22.48 -38.56 1.52
C PHE A 16 -21.38 -38.68 0.46
N ARG A 17 -21.42 -37.89 -0.60
CA ARG A 17 -20.33 -37.82 -1.61
C ARG A 17 -19.10 -37.04 -1.17
N LEU A 18 -19.22 -36.14 -0.19
CA LEU A 18 -18.08 -35.43 0.41
C LEU A 18 -17.29 -36.27 1.41
N SER A 19 -17.93 -37.30 2.05
CA SER A 19 -17.23 -38.14 3.01
C SER A 19 -16.44 -39.31 2.40
N GLN A 20 -16.64 -39.65 1.11
CA GLN A 20 -15.86 -40.70 0.44
C GLN A 20 -14.63 -40.18 -0.32
N ALA A 21 -14.47 -38.85 -0.48
CA ALA A 21 -13.27 -38.23 -1.10
C ALA A 21 -12.11 -38.01 -0.11
N ALA A 22 -12.31 -38.26 1.19
CA ALA A 22 -11.32 -38.02 2.23
C ALA A 22 -10.41 -39.22 2.59
N ALA A 23 -10.57 -40.35 1.95
CA ALA A 23 -9.85 -41.61 2.31
C ALA A 23 -8.76 -42.02 1.30
N GLY A 24 -8.21 -41.11 0.50
CA GLY A 24 -7.29 -41.53 -0.55
C GLY A 24 -6.24 -40.55 -1.01
N LEU A 25 -5.72 -39.67 -0.15
CA LEU A 25 -4.55 -38.84 -0.48
C LEU A 25 -3.64 -38.58 0.75
N ALA A 26 -3.05 -39.67 1.27
CA ALA A 26 -1.80 -39.57 2.00
C ALA A 26 -0.64 -39.51 0.99
N GLY A 27 -0.73 -38.56 0.04
CA GLY A 27 0.37 -38.12 -0.80
C GLY A 27 0.87 -36.85 -0.20
N LEU A 28 2.08 -36.85 0.36
CA LEU A 28 2.85 -35.67 0.72
C LEU A 28 2.81 -34.68 -0.45
N ALA A 29 1.95 -33.66 -0.37
CA ALA A 29 2.04 -32.49 -1.22
C ALA A 29 3.38 -31.84 -0.86
N VAL A 30 4.43 -32.14 -1.59
CA VAL A 30 5.65 -31.36 -1.61
C VAL A 30 5.22 -30.01 -2.20
N VAL A 31 4.93 -29.06 -1.32
CA VAL A 31 4.78 -27.65 -1.72
C VAL A 31 6.13 -27.26 -2.31
N PRO A 32 6.21 -26.84 -3.59
CA PRO A 32 7.47 -26.42 -4.17
C PRO A 32 8.08 -25.32 -3.30
N LYS A 33 9.34 -25.47 -2.91
CA LYS A 33 10.10 -24.53 -2.07
C LYS A 33 10.15 -23.11 -2.65
N GLU A 34 9.79 -22.96 -3.93
CA GLU A 34 9.73 -21.71 -4.68
C GLU A 34 8.53 -20.83 -4.35
N LEU A 35 7.54 -21.31 -3.59
CA LEU A 35 6.37 -20.53 -3.14
C LEU A 35 6.47 -20.05 -1.69
N ALA A 36 7.51 -20.43 -0.98
CA ALA A 36 7.80 -19.84 0.32
C ALA A 36 8.36 -18.43 0.09
N ALA A 37 7.48 -17.41 0.16
CA ALA A 37 7.94 -16.04 0.32
C ALA A 37 8.88 -16.01 1.52
N GLU A 38 10.13 -15.55 1.34
CA GLU A 38 11.03 -15.34 2.46
C GLU A 38 10.33 -14.47 3.49
N PRO A 39 10.38 -14.82 4.80
CA PRO A 39 9.73 -14.02 5.82
C PRO A 39 10.39 -12.63 5.83
N LEU A 40 9.64 -11.63 5.41
CA LEU A 40 9.99 -10.23 5.60
C LEU A 40 10.03 -9.95 7.10
N GLY A 41 11.21 -9.66 7.63
CA GLY A 41 11.45 -9.19 8.99
C GLY A 41 10.69 -9.87 10.15
N ALA A 42 11.17 -9.75 11.35
CA ALA A 42 10.48 -10.27 12.52
C ALA A 42 9.05 -9.66 12.65
N PRO A 43 8.04 -10.42 13.11
CA PRO A 43 6.66 -9.91 13.26
C PRO A 43 6.51 -8.61 14.05
N ALA A 44 7.50 -8.27 14.88
CA ALA A 44 7.54 -7.04 15.67
C ALA A 44 7.73 -5.78 14.81
N ASP A 45 8.51 -5.86 13.72
CA ASP A 45 8.86 -4.69 12.91
C ASP A 45 7.73 -4.30 11.94
N VAL A 46 6.86 -5.23 11.57
CA VAL A 46 5.77 -4.97 10.60
C VAL A 46 4.70 -4.00 11.12
N ASP A 47 4.61 -3.82 12.42
CA ASP A 47 3.67 -2.92 13.09
C ASP A 47 4.33 -1.61 13.60
N ALA A 48 5.63 -1.44 13.40
CA ALA A 48 6.38 -0.28 13.91
C ALA A 48 5.78 1.07 13.47
N TRP A 49 5.17 1.13 12.29
CA TRP A 49 4.48 2.31 11.82
C TRP A 49 3.23 2.66 12.66
N ILE A 50 2.51 1.64 13.16
CA ILE A 50 1.35 1.84 14.06
C ILE A 50 1.83 2.38 15.40
N ASP A 51 2.96 1.85 15.88
CA ASP A 51 3.55 2.24 17.16
C ASP A 51 4.10 3.68 17.14
N ARG A 52 4.32 4.27 15.97
CA ARG A 52 4.66 5.71 15.84
C ARG A 52 3.46 6.62 16.05
N MET A 53 2.24 6.14 15.85
CA MET A 53 1.00 6.92 15.97
C MET A 53 0.60 7.03 17.45
N LYS A 54 1.21 7.97 18.18
CA LYS A 54 1.03 8.15 19.64
C LYS A 54 -0.12 9.08 20.03
N GLY A 55 -0.66 9.85 19.10
CA GLY A 55 -1.76 10.79 19.35
C GLY A 55 -3.08 10.10 19.68
N GLN A 56 -4.00 10.85 20.26
CA GLN A 56 -5.35 10.37 20.58
C GLN A 56 -6.19 10.10 19.31
N HIS A 57 -5.97 10.93 18.27
CA HIS A 57 -6.66 10.82 16.99
C HIS A 57 -5.73 10.16 15.97
N ARG A 58 -6.06 8.96 15.54
CA ARG A 58 -5.25 8.17 14.60
C ARG A 58 -6.06 7.78 13.39
N VAL A 59 -5.59 8.15 12.20
CA VAL A 59 -6.26 7.88 10.94
C VAL A 59 -5.28 7.35 9.91
N MET A 60 -5.70 6.38 9.11
CA MET A 60 -4.98 5.95 7.92
C MET A 60 -5.76 6.32 6.67
N LEU A 61 -5.06 6.93 5.71
CA LEU A 61 -5.54 7.29 4.40
C LEU A 61 -5.08 6.23 3.41
N HIS A 62 -6.02 5.54 2.78
CA HIS A 62 -5.72 4.51 1.80
C HIS A 62 -5.77 5.09 0.39
N VAL A 63 -4.68 4.94 -0.36
CA VAL A 63 -4.54 5.42 -1.74
C VAL A 63 -4.01 4.34 -2.67
N HIS A 64 -4.62 4.21 -3.85
CA HIS A 64 -4.24 3.24 -4.88
C HIS A 64 -3.62 3.89 -6.13
N GLN A 65 -4.19 4.98 -6.61
CA GLN A 65 -3.79 5.63 -7.87
C GLN A 65 -3.35 7.08 -7.68
N ASN A 66 -4.20 7.90 -7.13
CA ASN A 66 -4.02 9.34 -7.07
C ASN A 66 -3.27 9.78 -5.81
N PHE A 67 -1.93 9.65 -5.84
CA PHE A 67 -1.10 9.91 -4.66
C PHE A 67 -1.21 11.36 -4.15
N ILE A 68 -1.38 12.36 -5.04
CA ILE A 68 -1.52 13.77 -4.63
C ILE A 68 -2.70 14.00 -3.70
N THR A 69 -3.83 13.30 -3.92
CA THR A 69 -5.01 13.42 -3.04
C THR A 69 -4.66 13.07 -1.60
N SER A 70 -3.83 12.04 -1.38
CA SER A 70 -3.44 11.64 -0.02
C SER A 70 -2.54 12.69 0.66
N LEU A 71 -1.73 13.43 -0.09
CA LEU A 71 -0.93 14.54 0.44
C LEU A 71 -1.85 15.70 0.84
N LEU A 72 -2.76 16.10 -0.05
CA LEU A 72 -3.72 17.17 0.21
C LEU A 72 -4.64 16.84 1.39
N ASP A 73 -5.18 15.61 1.44
CA ASP A 73 -6.03 15.16 2.53
C ASP A 73 -5.26 15.07 3.86
N SER A 74 -4.01 14.60 3.86
CA SER A 74 -3.16 14.59 5.05
C SER A 74 -2.95 15.99 5.61
N ARG A 75 -2.58 16.94 4.72
CA ARG A 75 -2.41 18.34 5.06
C ARG A 75 -3.70 18.93 5.63
N ASN A 76 -4.82 18.72 4.95
CA ASN A 76 -6.11 19.26 5.35
C ASN A 76 -6.58 18.68 6.69
N LEU A 77 -6.39 17.39 6.94
CA LEU A 77 -6.70 16.75 8.22
C LEU A 77 -5.91 17.39 9.36
N LEU A 78 -4.60 17.59 9.18
CA LEU A 78 -3.75 18.23 10.20
C LEU A 78 -4.15 19.69 10.44
N ASN A 79 -4.39 20.46 9.38
CA ASN A 79 -4.78 21.86 9.50
C ASN A 79 -6.18 22.01 10.11
N ASN A 80 -7.17 21.31 9.56
CA ASN A 80 -8.55 21.43 10.00
C ASN A 80 -8.75 20.92 11.43
N SER A 81 -8.08 19.81 11.82
CA SER A 81 -8.15 19.33 13.20
C SER A 81 -7.66 20.38 14.20
N ARG A 82 -6.58 21.09 13.86
CA ARG A 82 -6.05 22.19 14.68
C ARG A 82 -6.95 23.43 14.65
N ASP A 83 -7.28 23.90 13.43
CA ASP A 83 -7.88 25.23 13.24
C ASP A 83 -9.39 25.26 13.49
N LEU A 84 -10.11 24.13 13.22
CA LEU A 84 -11.56 24.05 13.34
C LEU A 84 -12.02 23.28 14.57
N TYR A 85 -11.22 22.30 15.04
CA TYR A 85 -11.60 21.43 16.15
C TYR A 85 -10.72 21.62 17.39
N GLY A 86 -9.71 22.49 17.35
CA GLY A 86 -8.84 22.78 18.49
C GLY A 86 -7.96 21.59 18.93
N VAL A 87 -7.78 20.57 18.06
CA VAL A 87 -6.94 19.40 18.37
C VAL A 87 -5.50 19.73 18.02
N PRO A 88 -4.57 19.74 19.00
CA PRO A 88 -3.16 19.98 18.71
C PRO A 88 -2.61 18.98 17.68
N GLU A 89 -1.78 19.43 16.75
CA GLU A 89 -1.22 18.59 15.69
C GLU A 89 -0.51 17.34 16.26
N ALA A 90 0.19 17.47 17.39
CA ALA A 90 0.85 16.35 18.07
C ALA A 90 -0.13 15.25 18.56
N GLN A 91 -1.42 15.56 18.68
CA GLN A 91 -2.46 14.61 19.08
C GLN A 91 -3.18 13.97 17.89
N TYR A 92 -2.88 14.42 16.66
CA TYR A 92 -3.51 13.93 15.42
C TYR A 92 -2.47 13.28 14.53
N ASN A 93 -2.53 11.95 14.42
CA ASN A 93 -1.59 11.20 13.59
C ASN A 93 -2.27 10.69 12.32
N VAL A 94 -1.61 10.92 11.20
CA VAL A 94 -2.02 10.46 9.87
C VAL A 94 -1.01 9.44 9.36
N ALA A 95 -1.49 8.31 8.82
CA ALA A 95 -0.69 7.36 8.07
C ALA A 95 -1.22 7.26 6.64
N VAL A 96 -0.36 7.42 5.64
CA VAL A 96 -0.70 7.24 4.21
C VAL A 96 -0.32 5.84 3.80
N MET A 97 -1.33 5.03 3.43
CA MET A 97 -1.21 3.62 3.09
C MET A 97 -1.24 3.46 1.57
N THR A 98 -0.09 3.16 0.95
CA THR A 98 0.06 3.14 -0.51
C THR A 98 0.21 1.74 -1.09
N HIS A 99 -0.53 1.47 -2.16
CA HIS A 99 -0.34 0.29 -3.01
C HIS A 99 -0.63 0.60 -4.48
N GLY A 100 -0.45 -0.39 -5.36
CA GLY A 100 -0.65 -0.19 -6.79
C GLY A 100 0.20 0.95 -7.35
N PRO A 101 -0.32 1.76 -8.28
CA PRO A 101 0.42 2.89 -8.86
C PRO A 101 0.85 3.96 -7.86
N ALA A 102 0.13 4.15 -6.74
CA ALA A 102 0.45 5.19 -5.77
C ALA A 102 1.83 5.02 -5.10
N ILE A 103 2.41 3.81 -5.10
CA ILE A 103 3.75 3.58 -4.53
C ILE A 103 4.84 4.44 -5.19
N GLN A 104 4.63 4.89 -6.44
CA GLN A 104 5.56 5.77 -7.14
C GLN A 104 5.88 7.05 -6.36
N GLY A 105 4.90 7.57 -5.61
CA GLY A 105 5.06 8.78 -4.81
C GLY A 105 6.07 8.67 -3.67
N LEU A 106 6.45 7.44 -3.30
CA LEU A 106 7.40 7.16 -2.21
C LEU A 106 8.72 6.57 -2.70
N LEU A 107 9.01 6.66 -4.01
CA LEU A 107 10.28 6.28 -4.62
C LEU A 107 11.13 7.53 -4.87
N GLY A 108 12.40 7.48 -4.48
CA GLY A 108 13.34 8.60 -4.64
C GLY A 108 13.71 8.89 -6.11
N ASP A 109 14.27 10.06 -6.36
CA ASP A 109 14.64 10.56 -7.70
C ASP A 109 15.58 9.61 -8.45
N ASP A 110 16.51 8.95 -7.76
CA ASP A 110 17.45 8.04 -8.39
C ASP A 110 16.73 6.83 -8.99
N VAL A 111 15.75 6.28 -8.28
CA VAL A 111 14.91 5.18 -8.78
C VAL A 111 14.04 5.63 -9.95
N TRP A 112 13.48 6.83 -9.87
CA TRP A 112 12.70 7.41 -10.96
C TRP A 112 13.52 7.49 -12.25
N ARG A 113 14.78 7.94 -12.16
CA ARG A 113 15.69 8.05 -13.29
C ARG A 113 16.15 6.68 -13.79
N GLN A 114 16.64 5.83 -12.89
CA GLN A 114 17.25 4.54 -13.25
C GLN A 114 16.24 3.56 -13.87
N LEU A 115 15.00 3.56 -13.39
CA LEU A 115 13.96 2.65 -13.85
C LEU A 115 12.98 3.31 -14.84
N ALA A 116 13.30 4.53 -15.31
CA ALA A 116 12.48 5.30 -16.25
C ALA A 116 10.98 5.35 -15.84
N LEU A 117 10.72 5.63 -14.54
CA LEU A 117 9.38 5.56 -13.99
C LEU A 117 8.44 6.61 -14.59
N GLY A 118 8.93 7.77 -15.03
CA GLY A 118 8.13 8.76 -15.74
C GLY A 118 7.55 8.22 -17.05
N GLU A 119 8.35 7.48 -17.81
CA GLU A 119 7.87 6.79 -19.01
C GLU A 119 6.88 5.66 -18.66
N TYR A 120 7.20 4.88 -17.63
CA TYR A 120 6.35 3.79 -17.18
C TYR A 120 4.96 4.25 -16.74
N TYR A 121 4.89 5.30 -15.91
CA TYR A 121 3.65 5.84 -15.38
C TYR A 121 3.02 6.93 -16.27
N LYS A 122 3.68 7.27 -17.41
CA LYS A 122 3.27 8.34 -18.32
C LYS A 122 3.18 9.71 -17.62
N VAL A 123 4.12 9.97 -16.73
CA VAL A 123 4.26 11.26 -16.05
C VAL A 123 5.21 12.14 -16.86
N THR A 124 4.73 13.31 -17.27
CA THR A 124 5.52 14.28 -18.03
C THR A 124 5.99 15.40 -17.11
N ASP A 125 7.25 15.77 -17.19
CA ASP A 125 7.80 16.95 -16.58
C ASP A 125 7.33 18.18 -17.38
N LYS A 126 6.56 19.05 -16.74
CA LYS A 126 5.98 20.24 -17.37
C LYS A 126 7.04 21.24 -17.91
N SER A 127 8.23 21.27 -17.29
CA SER A 127 9.29 22.21 -17.68
C SER A 127 10.03 21.78 -18.95
N THR A 128 10.16 20.45 -19.17
CA THR A 128 10.93 19.89 -20.29
C THR A 128 10.04 19.27 -21.36
N ASN A 129 8.77 19.03 -21.05
CA ASN A 129 7.81 18.28 -21.86
C ASN A 129 8.30 16.85 -22.23
N ALA A 130 9.17 16.30 -21.40
CA ALA A 130 9.72 14.94 -21.51
C ALA A 130 9.20 14.06 -20.37
N PRO A 131 9.36 12.72 -20.43
CA PRO A 131 9.06 11.84 -19.29
C PRO A 131 9.81 12.29 -18.04
N ALA A 132 9.11 12.38 -16.92
CA ALA A 132 9.69 12.84 -15.66
C ALA A 132 10.81 11.90 -15.18
N VAL A 133 11.97 12.47 -14.82
CA VAL A 133 13.12 11.76 -14.26
C VAL A 133 13.25 11.96 -12.75
N ARG A 134 12.28 12.64 -12.14
CA ARG A 134 12.21 12.93 -10.70
C ARG A 134 10.81 12.70 -10.17
N ASN A 135 10.75 12.41 -8.89
CA ASN A 135 9.49 12.30 -8.17
C ASN A 135 8.95 13.71 -7.84
N ALA A 136 7.88 14.12 -8.53
CA ALA A 136 7.27 15.43 -8.33
C ALA A 136 6.72 15.66 -6.90
N PHE A 137 6.47 14.60 -6.14
CA PHE A 137 5.90 14.69 -4.79
C PHE A 137 6.94 15.01 -3.70
N LEU A 138 8.24 15.09 -4.07
CA LEU A 138 9.31 15.46 -3.14
C LEU A 138 9.57 16.97 -3.08
N THR A 139 9.00 17.73 -3.99
CA THR A 139 9.13 19.20 -4.07
C THR A 139 7.75 19.85 -4.21
N PRO A 140 7.60 21.16 -3.95
CA PRO A 140 6.35 21.86 -4.18
C PRO A 140 5.83 21.67 -5.60
N ILE A 141 4.54 21.31 -5.71
CA ILE A 141 3.87 21.05 -6.98
C ILE A 141 3.15 22.33 -7.40
N GLU A 142 3.36 22.75 -8.64
CA GLU A 142 2.71 23.94 -9.19
C GLU A 142 1.19 23.84 -9.12
N GLY A 143 0.55 24.89 -8.58
CA GLY A 143 -0.90 24.94 -8.38
C GLY A 143 -1.39 24.28 -7.07
N GLU A 144 -0.52 23.60 -6.33
CA GLU A 144 -0.85 22.97 -5.05
C GLU A 144 -0.19 23.71 -3.87
N PRO A 145 -0.71 23.55 -2.63
CA PRO A 145 -0.07 24.12 -1.44
C PRO A 145 1.38 23.63 -1.30
N ALA A 146 2.31 24.53 -1.07
CA ALA A 146 3.75 24.24 -1.00
C ALA A 146 4.12 23.24 0.11
N ASP A 147 3.30 23.13 1.14
CA ASP A 147 3.44 22.18 2.26
C ASP A 147 2.78 20.82 2.02
N ALA A 148 2.20 20.58 0.82
CA ALA A 148 1.62 19.29 0.42
C ALA A 148 2.67 18.42 -0.29
N THR A 149 3.83 18.20 0.33
CA THR A 149 4.90 17.33 -0.18
C THR A 149 5.22 16.22 0.81
N VAL A 150 5.81 15.12 0.33
CA VAL A 150 6.19 13.99 1.18
C VAL A 150 7.15 14.44 2.30
N PRO A 151 8.27 15.18 2.03
CA PRO A 151 9.19 15.60 3.08
C PRO A 151 8.53 16.51 4.11
N GLU A 152 7.71 17.45 3.69
CA GLU A 152 7.05 18.39 4.59
C GLU A 152 6.03 17.68 5.49
N LEU A 153 5.24 16.78 4.93
CA LEU A 153 4.26 16.00 5.69
C LEU A 153 4.96 15.02 6.66
N MET A 154 6.09 14.41 6.26
CA MET A 154 6.92 13.62 7.18
C MET A 154 7.42 14.46 8.36
N ARG A 155 7.88 15.69 8.11
CA ARG A 155 8.32 16.62 9.15
C ARG A 155 7.17 16.96 10.12
N ARG A 156 5.94 17.02 9.62
CA ARG A 156 4.71 17.20 10.41
C ARG A 156 4.21 15.92 11.08
N GLY A 157 4.93 14.81 10.99
CA GLY A 157 4.60 13.54 11.65
C GLY A 157 3.68 12.61 10.86
N VAL A 158 3.41 12.89 9.59
CA VAL A 158 2.70 11.93 8.72
C VAL A 158 3.59 10.71 8.48
N THR A 159 3.02 9.53 8.69
CA THR A 159 3.68 8.24 8.45
C THR A 159 3.31 7.71 7.07
N PHE A 160 4.31 7.37 6.26
CA PHE A 160 4.09 6.78 4.94
C PHE A 160 4.41 5.29 4.94
N VAL A 161 3.49 4.50 4.38
CA VAL A 161 3.54 3.03 4.38
C VAL A 161 3.36 2.50 2.97
N VAL A 162 4.25 1.63 2.52
CA VAL A 162 4.27 1.00 1.19
C VAL A 162 3.98 -0.48 1.28
N CYS A 163 3.16 -0.99 0.36
CA CYS A 163 2.86 -2.40 0.20
C CYS A 163 3.99 -3.14 -0.51
N ASN A 164 4.60 -4.13 0.13
CA ASN A 164 5.63 -4.95 -0.50
C ASN A 164 5.09 -5.81 -1.66
N VAL A 165 3.86 -6.30 -1.57
CA VAL A 165 3.21 -7.01 -2.69
C VAL A 165 3.14 -6.11 -3.93
N ALA A 166 2.81 -4.80 -3.75
CA ALA A 166 2.80 -3.85 -4.85
C ALA A 166 4.20 -3.58 -5.41
N MET A 167 5.22 -3.50 -4.55
CA MET A 167 6.63 -3.35 -4.95
C MET A 167 7.10 -4.53 -5.81
N ARG A 168 6.83 -5.76 -5.37
CA ARG A 168 7.14 -6.98 -6.13
C ARG A 168 6.36 -7.07 -7.44
N THR A 169 5.12 -6.61 -7.45
CA THR A 169 4.32 -6.53 -8.68
C THR A 169 4.92 -5.53 -9.67
N LEU A 170 5.34 -4.37 -9.20
CA LEU A 170 6.00 -3.35 -10.02
C LEU A 170 7.31 -3.90 -10.61
N SER A 171 8.16 -4.55 -9.79
CA SER A 171 9.44 -5.10 -10.27
C SER A 171 9.23 -6.12 -11.40
N LYS A 172 8.27 -7.03 -11.26
CA LYS A 172 7.93 -8.00 -12.33
C LYS A 172 7.44 -7.33 -13.61
N ARG A 173 6.62 -6.26 -13.49
CA ARG A 173 6.13 -5.50 -14.64
C ARG A 173 7.24 -4.74 -15.37
N LEU A 174 8.18 -4.17 -14.62
CA LEU A 174 9.34 -3.50 -15.20
C LEU A 174 10.29 -4.50 -15.87
N ALA A 175 10.52 -5.66 -15.26
CA ALA A 175 11.30 -6.75 -15.86
C ALA A 175 10.69 -7.24 -17.18
N ALA A 176 9.40 -7.44 -17.24
CA ALA A 176 8.67 -7.85 -18.46
C ALA A 176 8.77 -6.82 -19.60
N ARG A 177 9.16 -5.56 -19.32
CA ARG A 177 9.41 -4.51 -20.32
C ARG A 177 10.88 -4.40 -20.74
N GLY A 178 11.71 -5.35 -20.35
CA GLY A 178 13.13 -5.34 -20.65
C GLY A 178 14.00 -4.59 -19.64
N GLY A 179 13.48 -4.27 -18.46
CA GLY A 179 14.22 -3.56 -17.40
C GLY A 179 15.25 -4.41 -16.65
N GLY A 180 15.43 -5.68 -16.99
CA GLY A 180 16.34 -6.60 -16.30
C GLY A 180 15.63 -7.65 -15.43
N GLU A 181 16.33 -8.25 -14.49
CA GLU A 181 15.79 -9.29 -13.60
C GLU A 181 14.91 -8.70 -12.52
N ALA A 182 13.72 -9.32 -12.27
CA ALA A 182 12.72 -8.80 -11.35
C ALA A 182 13.22 -8.62 -9.92
N ASP A 183 14.07 -9.52 -9.43
CA ASP A 183 14.63 -9.44 -8.07
C ASP A 183 15.67 -8.32 -7.94
N ALA A 184 16.47 -8.08 -8.98
CA ALA A 184 17.39 -6.94 -9.02
C ALA A 184 16.64 -5.61 -9.01
N ILE A 185 15.57 -5.49 -9.82
CA ILE A 185 14.70 -4.32 -9.84
C ILE A 185 14.00 -4.13 -8.49
N TYR A 186 13.53 -5.21 -7.87
CA TYR A 186 12.94 -5.13 -6.53
C TYR A 186 13.95 -4.59 -5.50
N GLY A 187 15.20 -5.05 -5.56
CA GLY A 187 16.28 -4.52 -4.71
C GLY A 187 16.48 -3.01 -4.87
N GLN A 188 16.49 -2.51 -6.13
CA GLN A 188 16.58 -1.08 -6.42
C GLN A 188 15.37 -0.30 -5.88
N LEU A 189 14.16 -0.81 -6.10
CA LEU A 189 12.94 -0.19 -5.58
C LEU A 189 12.94 -0.10 -4.05
N ALA A 190 13.33 -1.19 -3.37
CA ALA A 190 13.36 -1.25 -1.91
C ALA A 190 14.42 -0.33 -1.31
N ALA A 191 15.63 -0.31 -1.90
CA ALA A 191 16.71 0.58 -1.48
C ALA A 191 16.42 2.06 -1.78
N GLY A 192 15.61 2.34 -2.81
CA GLY A 192 15.27 3.69 -3.24
C GLY A 192 13.96 4.23 -2.68
N LEU A 193 13.39 3.59 -1.66
CA LEU A 193 12.28 4.21 -0.91
C LEU A 193 12.72 5.52 -0.25
N VAL A 194 11.82 6.50 -0.23
CA VAL A 194 12.06 7.75 0.50
C VAL A 194 12.37 7.42 1.96
N PRO A 195 13.48 7.93 2.54
CA PRO A 195 13.86 7.64 3.91
C PRO A 195 12.74 7.94 4.91
N GLY A 196 12.51 7.03 5.84
CA GLY A 196 11.43 7.13 6.84
C GLY A 196 10.10 6.50 6.39
N THR A 197 10.03 5.97 5.18
CA THR A 197 8.89 5.17 4.70
C THR A 197 8.94 3.75 5.28
N PHE A 198 7.79 3.23 5.68
CA PHE A 198 7.64 1.86 6.16
C PHE A 198 7.23 0.92 5.02
N LEU A 199 7.97 -0.15 4.85
CA LEU A 199 7.62 -1.24 3.93
C LEU A 199 6.93 -2.35 4.73
N VAL A 200 5.64 -2.62 4.43
CA VAL A 200 4.88 -3.69 5.10
C VAL A 200 4.67 -4.88 4.17
N PRO A 201 4.63 -6.11 4.69
CA PRO A 201 4.48 -7.32 3.87
C PRO A 201 3.25 -7.29 2.98
N ASP A 202 2.11 -6.95 3.54
CA ASP A 202 0.82 -6.78 2.86
C ASP A 202 0.07 -5.59 3.47
N LEU A 203 -0.41 -4.68 2.62
CA LEU A 203 -1.05 -3.46 3.08
C LEU A 203 -2.40 -3.71 3.73
N PHE A 204 -3.21 -4.60 3.15
CA PHE A 204 -4.57 -4.85 3.66
C PHE A 204 -4.54 -5.55 5.02
N VAL A 205 -3.63 -6.51 5.20
CA VAL A 205 -3.39 -7.13 6.51
C VAL A 205 -2.91 -6.09 7.52
N SER A 206 -1.98 -5.21 7.13
CA SER A 206 -1.47 -4.13 7.99
C SER A 206 -2.57 -3.15 8.38
N MET A 207 -3.44 -2.75 7.45
CA MET A 207 -4.61 -1.89 7.73
C MET A 207 -5.59 -2.56 8.71
N GLN A 208 -5.89 -3.85 8.52
CA GLN A 208 -6.74 -4.60 9.44
C GLN A 208 -6.16 -4.64 10.87
N ARG A 209 -4.83 -4.83 10.98
CA ARG A 209 -4.13 -4.80 12.28
C ARG A 209 -4.22 -3.42 12.94
N ALA A 210 -4.08 -2.35 12.16
CA ALA A 210 -4.22 -0.98 12.64
C ALA A 210 -5.64 -0.67 13.12
N GLN A 211 -6.66 -1.09 12.37
CA GLN A 211 -8.07 -0.92 12.79
C GLN A 211 -8.35 -1.62 14.12
N LYS A 212 -7.83 -2.82 14.33
CA LYS A 212 -7.93 -3.52 15.63
C LYS A 212 -7.28 -2.76 16.78
N ARG A 213 -6.33 -1.86 16.49
CA ARG A 213 -5.69 -0.97 17.46
C ARG A 213 -6.31 0.42 17.51
N GLY A 214 -7.51 0.60 16.92
CA GLY A 214 -8.27 1.84 16.98
C GLY A 214 -7.81 2.94 16.00
N VAL A 215 -7.11 2.59 14.92
CA VAL A 215 -6.78 3.52 13.83
C VAL A 215 -7.99 3.60 12.89
N ALA A 216 -8.54 4.80 12.69
CA ALA A 216 -9.64 5.02 11.76
C ALA A 216 -9.17 4.84 10.30
N TYR A 217 -10.07 4.40 9.42
CA TYR A 217 -9.79 4.22 8.00
C TYR A 217 -10.56 5.23 7.15
N LEU A 218 -9.86 5.88 6.21
CA LEU A 218 -10.43 6.73 5.17
C LEU A 218 -9.83 6.33 3.80
N PHE A 219 -10.67 6.34 2.77
CA PHE A 219 -10.24 6.15 1.40
C PHE A 219 -10.12 7.50 0.69
N THR A 220 -8.97 7.79 0.05
CA THR A 220 -8.66 9.12 -0.50
C THR A 220 -8.45 9.13 -2.01
N ASP A 221 -8.69 8.03 -2.70
CA ASP A 221 -8.41 7.87 -4.14
C ASP A 221 -9.53 8.46 -4.99
N ARG A 222 -9.78 9.76 -4.83
CA ARG A 222 -10.80 10.48 -5.59
C ARG A 222 -10.29 10.82 -6.99
N ALA A 223 -11.14 10.64 -8.02
CA ALA A 223 -10.91 11.22 -9.33
C ALA A 223 -11.08 12.75 -9.24
N HIS A 224 -10.13 13.49 -9.77
CA HIS A 224 -10.21 14.93 -9.99
C HIS A 224 -10.60 15.19 -11.44
#